data_86453712765a512d7f9289f378bacad4
#
_entry.id   86453712765a512d7f9289f378bacad4
#
_cell.length_a   1.000
_cell.length_b   1.000
_cell.length_c   1.000
_cell.angle_alpha   90.00
_cell.angle_beta   90.00
_cell.angle_gamma   90.00
#
_symmetry.space_group_name_H-M   'P 1'
#
loop_
_entity.id
_entity.type
_entity.pdbx_description
1 polymer ?
#
loop_
_entity_poly.entity_id
_entity_poly.type
_entity_poly.pdbx_seq_one_letter_code
_entity_poly.pdbx_strand_id
1 'polypeptide(L)'
;MKKIINIIGYSGHAYVCIEIALLNDIIIGGYCDLNKKNENPYELNYLGEEQNMNSEQEVFICIADNSIRKKIYKSLPKLDFNINLIHPDSIISNTVDIGLQTIVGAGAIINSQVKIGKGCVINTGSIIEHECKIGDFSHIAPGAVLTGNVRIGEGSFIGANSVIKQGVKIGCNVTVGAGTVIINDILDNKKVVGNPGKTI
;
A
#
# COMPACT_ATOMS: atom_id res chain seq x y z
N MET A 1 -4.55 6.38 -26.55
CA MET A 1 -4.02 7.53 -25.76
C MET A 1 -3.38 6.94 -24.50
N LYS A 2 -2.24 7.48 -24.08
CA LYS A 2 -1.65 7.07 -22.78
C LYS A 2 -2.55 7.54 -21.65
N LYS A 3 -2.67 6.71 -20.60
CA LYS A 3 -3.45 7.03 -19.41
C LYS A 3 -2.74 8.15 -18.63
N ILE A 4 -3.49 9.14 -18.17
CA ILE A 4 -2.97 10.24 -17.35
C ILE A 4 -3.66 10.19 -16.00
N ILE A 5 -2.89 10.26 -14.91
CA ILE A 5 -3.40 10.33 -13.54
C ILE A 5 -2.77 11.50 -12.80
N ASN A 6 -3.43 11.99 -11.77
CA ASN A 6 -2.84 12.87 -10.79
C ASN A 6 -2.51 12.10 -9.50
N ILE A 7 -1.60 12.62 -8.70
CA ILE A 7 -1.24 11.99 -7.43
C ILE A 7 -1.50 12.90 -6.24
N ILE A 8 -1.83 12.30 -5.11
CA ILE A 8 -1.94 12.98 -3.81
C ILE A 8 -0.79 12.54 -2.92
N GLY A 9 -0.02 13.50 -2.43
CA GLY A 9 1.23 13.31 -1.71
C GLY A 9 2.43 13.27 -2.65
N TYR A 10 3.48 14.04 -2.31
CA TYR A 10 4.71 14.09 -3.10
C TYR A 10 5.94 14.09 -2.18
N SER A 11 6.41 12.87 -1.88
CA SER A 11 7.57 12.59 -1.03
C SER A 11 8.17 11.24 -1.42
N GLY A 12 9.09 10.69 -0.64
CA GLY A 12 9.82 9.46 -0.97
C GLY A 12 8.93 8.27 -1.41
N HIS A 13 7.78 8.06 -0.77
CA HIS A 13 6.85 7.00 -1.20
C HIS A 13 6.20 7.33 -2.56
N ALA A 14 5.91 8.59 -2.80
CA ALA A 14 5.37 9.02 -4.08
C ALA A 14 6.35 8.79 -5.24
N TYR A 15 7.65 8.91 -5.00
CA TYR A 15 8.66 8.63 -6.03
C TYR A 15 8.57 7.17 -6.49
N VAL A 16 8.37 6.23 -5.56
CA VAL A 16 8.15 4.81 -5.92
C VAL A 16 6.85 4.64 -6.73
N CYS A 17 5.77 5.31 -6.33
CA CYS A 17 4.51 5.26 -7.08
C CYS A 17 4.66 5.81 -8.50
N ILE A 18 5.39 6.91 -8.67
CA ILE A 18 5.66 7.54 -9.97
C ILE A 18 6.46 6.60 -10.87
N GLU A 19 7.55 5.99 -10.36
CA GLU A 19 8.35 5.05 -11.13
C GLU A 19 7.50 3.85 -11.61
N ILE A 20 6.65 3.30 -10.75
CA ILE A 20 5.73 2.23 -11.14
C ILE A 20 4.73 2.69 -12.21
N ALA A 21 4.19 3.91 -12.08
CA ALA A 21 3.29 4.47 -13.08
C ALA A 21 3.98 4.60 -14.45
N LEU A 22 5.20 5.15 -14.47
CA LEU A 22 5.99 5.32 -15.69
C LEU A 22 6.31 3.97 -16.36
N LEU A 23 6.64 2.93 -15.58
CA LEU A 23 6.87 1.57 -16.10
C LEU A 23 5.62 0.94 -16.72
N ASN A 24 4.43 1.44 -16.37
CA ASN A 24 3.15 1.02 -16.94
C ASN A 24 2.62 1.99 -18.02
N ASP A 25 3.47 2.84 -18.60
CA ASP A 25 3.08 3.85 -19.60
C ASP A 25 2.01 4.85 -19.11
N ILE A 26 1.88 5.04 -17.79
CA ILE A 26 0.98 5.99 -17.16
C ILE A 26 1.71 7.32 -16.98
N ILE A 27 1.12 8.40 -17.45
CA ILE A 27 1.66 9.76 -17.33
C ILE A 27 1.13 10.37 -16.02
N ILE A 28 2.00 11.02 -15.25
CA ILE A 28 1.60 11.81 -14.09
C ILE A 28 1.34 13.25 -14.55
N GLY A 29 0.09 13.71 -14.46
CA GLY A 29 -0.32 15.06 -14.85
C GLY A 29 0.17 16.13 -13.86
N GLY A 30 0.20 15.79 -12.57
CA GLY A 30 0.68 16.66 -11.52
C GLY A 30 0.45 16.04 -10.13
N TYR A 31 0.81 16.80 -9.10
CA TYR A 31 0.65 16.38 -7.72
C TYR A 31 -0.11 17.37 -6.85
N CYS A 32 -0.89 16.85 -5.91
CA CYS A 32 -1.46 17.62 -4.80
C CYS A 32 -0.72 17.29 -3.50
N ASP A 33 -0.51 18.31 -2.69
CA ASP A 33 0.06 18.18 -1.34
C ASP A 33 -0.36 19.41 -0.53
N LEU A 34 -0.23 19.41 0.78
CA LEU A 34 -0.52 20.56 1.64
C LEU A 34 0.31 21.79 1.26
N ASN A 35 1.53 21.59 0.75
CA ASN A 35 2.41 22.66 0.31
C ASN A 35 3.15 22.26 -0.96
N LYS A 36 3.45 23.26 -1.81
CA LYS A 36 4.36 23.06 -2.95
C LYS A 36 5.72 22.60 -2.45
N LYS A 37 6.27 21.53 -3.04
CA LYS A 37 7.58 21.00 -2.64
C LYS A 37 8.71 21.79 -3.31
N ASN A 38 9.75 22.05 -2.55
CA ASN A 38 10.98 22.65 -3.06
C ASN A 38 11.77 21.65 -3.93
N GLU A 39 11.82 20.38 -3.48
CA GLU A 39 12.42 19.31 -4.25
C GLU A 39 11.36 18.69 -5.16
N ASN A 40 11.61 18.71 -6.46
CA ASN A 40 10.70 18.22 -7.49
C ASN A 40 11.49 17.45 -8.57
N PRO A 41 12.02 16.25 -8.24
CA PRO A 41 12.89 15.50 -9.14
C PRO A 41 12.21 14.99 -10.41
N TYR A 42 10.87 14.95 -10.45
CA TYR A 42 10.09 14.53 -11.62
C TYR A 42 9.47 15.72 -12.37
N GLU A 43 9.83 16.95 -12.01
CA GLU A 43 9.35 18.19 -12.64
C GLU A 43 7.82 18.28 -12.77
N LEU A 44 7.09 17.71 -11.80
CA LEU A 44 5.63 17.69 -11.83
C LEU A 44 5.01 19.05 -11.48
N ASN A 45 3.88 19.33 -12.09
CA ASN A 45 3.09 20.50 -11.76
C ASN A 45 2.44 20.34 -10.36
N TYR A 46 2.59 21.37 -9.53
CA TYR A 46 1.83 21.46 -8.27
C TYR A 46 0.41 21.93 -8.57
N LEU A 47 -0.57 21.11 -8.20
CA LEU A 47 -2.00 21.34 -8.47
C LEU A 47 -2.76 21.96 -7.27
N GLY A 48 -2.05 22.27 -6.18
CA GLY A 48 -2.66 22.75 -4.94
C GLY A 48 -2.95 21.66 -3.94
N GLU A 49 -3.84 21.95 -2.98
CA GLU A 49 -4.31 20.97 -2.00
C GLU A 49 -5.31 19.99 -2.64
N GLU A 50 -5.37 18.77 -2.11
CA GLU A 50 -6.22 17.70 -2.63
C GLU A 50 -7.72 18.05 -2.68
N GLN A 51 -8.16 18.98 -1.82
CA GLN A 51 -9.56 19.47 -1.77
C GLN A 51 -9.95 20.24 -3.03
N ASN A 52 -8.97 20.79 -3.74
CA ASN A 52 -9.17 21.60 -4.94
C ASN A 52 -9.08 20.80 -6.24
N MET A 53 -8.88 19.47 -6.15
CA MET A 53 -8.79 18.60 -7.33
C MET A 53 -10.12 18.53 -8.08
N ASN A 54 -10.04 18.62 -9.41
CA ASN A 54 -11.17 18.38 -10.28
C ASN A 54 -11.45 16.86 -10.40
N SER A 55 -12.74 16.48 -10.42
CA SER A 55 -13.21 15.11 -10.44
C SER A 55 -13.04 14.37 -11.78
N GLU A 56 -12.54 15.03 -12.83
CA GLU A 56 -12.47 14.46 -14.18
C GLU A 56 -11.25 13.55 -14.44
N GLN A 57 -10.30 13.51 -13.54
CA GLN A 57 -9.08 12.71 -13.70
C GLN A 57 -8.97 11.63 -12.63
N GLU A 58 -8.50 10.47 -13.04
CA GLU A 58 -8.12 9.42 -12.08
C GLU A 58 -7.00 9.91 -11.16
N VAL A 59 -7.09 9.49 -9.91
CA VAL A 59 -6.17 9.93 -8.85
C VAL A 59 -5.60 8.72 -8.12
N PHE A 60 -4.31 8.75 -7.80
CA PHE A 60 -3.67 7.78 -6.93
C PHE A 60 -3.12 8.45 -5.67
N ILE A 61 -3.38 7.84 -4.49
CA ILE A 61 -2.92 8.38 -3.20
C ILE A 61 -1.54 7.80 -2.88
N CYS A 62 -0.50 8.61 -3.03
CA CYS A 62 0.90 8.25 -2.84
C CYS A 62 1.39 8.49 -1.40
N ILE A 63 0.60 8.10 -0.41
CA ILE A 63 0.90 8.32 1.02
C ILE A 63 1.05 6.98 1.72
N ALA A 64 2.23 6.73 2.32
CA ALA A 64 2.55 5.47 2.99
C ALA A 64 1.82 5.28 4.33
N ASP A 65 1.51 6.37 5.05
CA ASP A 65 0.75 6.30 6.30
C ASP A 65 -0.67 5.81 6.06
N ASN A 66 -1.02 4.70 6.72
CA ASN A 66 -2.30 4.01 6.54
C ASN A 66 -3.49 4.89 6.93
N SER A 67 -3.36 5.64 8.02
CA SER A 67 -4.45 6.45 8.59
C SER A 67 -4.72 7.69 7.72
N ILE A 68 -3.66 8.35 7.26
CA ILE A 68 -3.74 9.52 6.36
C ILE A 68 -4.29 9.07 5.00
N ARG A 69 -3.77 8.00 4.42
CA ARG A 69 -4.24 7.44 3.14
C ARG A 69 -5.74 7.11 3.20
N LYS A 70 -6.18 6.44 4.28
CA LYS A 70 -7.59 6.11 4.52
C LYS A 70 -8.46 7.37 4.68
N LYS A 71 -7.98 8.37 5.44
CA LYS A 71 -8.68 9.64 5.65
C LYS A 71 -8.92 10.35 4.33
N ILE A 72 -7.89 10.52 3.51
CA ILE A 72 -7.98 11.17 2.19
C ILE A 72 -8.95 10.43 1.29
N TYR A 73 -8.82 9.11 1.16
CA TYR A 73 -9.74 8.30 0.35
C TYR A 73 -11.21 8.51 0.74
N LYS A 74 -11.51 8.59 2.05
CA LYS A 74 -12.87 8.79 2.54
C LYS A 74 -13.39 10.22 2.40
N SER A 75 -12.50 11.22 2.48
CA SER A 75 -12.89 12.64 2.43
C SER A 75 -13.18 13.15 1.02
N LEU A 76 -12.74 12.44 -0.01
CA LEU A 76 -12.83 12.85 -1.40
C LEU A 76 -13.61 11.85 -2.28
N PRO A 77 -14.88 11.53 -1.93
CA PRO A 77 -15.64 10.45 -2.61
C PRO A 77 -16.02 10.77 -4.06
N LYS A 78 -15.79 12.00 -4.51
CA LYS A 78 -16.07 12.43 -5.88
C LYS A 78 -14.89 12.21 -6.82
N LEU A 79 -13.70 11.93 -6.31
CA LEU A 79 -12.53 11.64 -7.14
C LEU A 79 -12.59 10.23 -7.69
N ASP A 80 -12.06 10.07 -8.90
CA ASP A 80 -11.93 8.75 -9.52
C ASP A 80 -10.68 8.04 -8.99
N PHE A 81 -10.90 7.08 -8.10
CA PHE A 81 -9.87 6.22 -7.51
C PHE A 81 -9.77 4.85 -8.19
N ASN A 82 -10.18 4.72 -9.44
CA ASN A 82 -10.31 3.45 -10.14
C ASN A 82 -9.01 2.92 -10.75
N ILE A 83 -7.91 2.99 -9.99
CA ILE A 83 -6.58 2.57 -10.45
C ILE A 83 -5.79 1.84 -9.37
N ASN A 84 -4.96 0.88 -9.79
CA ASN A 84 -3.88 0.26 -9.05
C ASN A 84 -2.53 0.59 -9.70
N LEU A 85 -1.45 0.63 -8.92
CA LEU A 85 -0.09 0.72 -9.42
C LEU A 85 0.64 -0.60 -9.12
N ILE A 86 0.88 -1.40 -10.15
CA ILE A 86 1.49 -2.72 -10.01
C ILE A 86 2.81 -2.73 -10.77
N HIS A 87 3.91 -2.98 -10.05
CA HIS A 87 5.23 -3.06 -10.69
C HIS A 87 5.29 -4.25 -11.64
N PRO A 88 5.79 -4.10 -12.89
CA PRO A 88 5.83 -5.20 -13.87
C PRO A 88 6.67 -6.40 -13.42
N ASP A 89 7.68 -6.19 -12.58
CA ASP A 89 8.50 -7.27 -12.02
C ASP A 89 7.92 -7.87 -10.73
N SER A 90 6.65 -7.63 -10.40
CA SER A 90 5.95 -8.37 -9.35
C SER A 90 5.43 -9.71 -9.90
N ILE A 91 5.40 -10.73 -9.05
CA ILE A 91 4.90 -12.06 -9.41
C ILE A 91 3.54 -12.26 -8.73
N ILE A 92 2.47 -12.23 -9.51
CA ILE A 92 1.09 -12.29 -8.99
C ILE A 92 0.35 -13.46 -9.64
N SER A 93 -0.18 -14.37 -8.82
CA SER A 93 -1.02 -15.48 -9.31
C SER A 93 -2.34 -14.94 -9.92
N ASN A 94 -2.79 -15.58 -10.99
CA ASN A 94 -4.04 -15.23 -11.69
C ASN A 94 -5.33 -15.34 -10.83
N THR A 95 -5.23 -15.93 -9.64
CA THR A 95 -6.36 -16.11 -8.71
C THR A 95 -6.40 -15.07 -7.61
N VAL A 96 -5.52 -14.08 -7.65
CA VAL A 96 -5.43 -12.99 -6.67
C VAL A 96 -6.50 -11.94 -6.97
N ASP A 97 -7.17 -11.47 -5.91
CA ASP A 97 -8.10 -10.35 -5.96
C ASP A 97 -7.45 -9.14 -5.29
N ILE A 98 -7.34 -8.02 -6.00
CA ILE A 98 -6.69 -6.79 -5.52
C ILE A 98 -7.66 -5.63 -5.59
N GLY A 99 -7.99 -5.08 -4.42
CA GLY A 99 -8.81 -3.87 -4.32
C GLY A 99 -8.11 -2.63 -4.89
N LEU A 100 -8.92 -1.67 -5.33
CA LEU A 100 -8.45 -0.43 -5.97
C LEU A 100 -7.58 0.43 -5.04
N GLN A 101 -6.81 1.34 -5.63
CA GLN A 101 -5.85 2.20 -4.91
C GLN A 101 -4.74 1.42 -4.19
N THR A 102 -4.48 0.20 -4.62
CA THR A 102 -3.40 -0.63 -4.08
C THR A 102 -2.14 -0.48 -4.92
N ILE A 103 -1.00 -0.34 -4.24
CA ILE A 103 0.32 -0.40 -4.89
C ILE A 103 0.96 -1.76 -4.61
N VAL A 104 1.56 -2.36 -5.64
CA VAL A 104 2.41 -3.55 -5.53
C VAL A 104 3.80 -3.20 -6.03
N GLY A 105 4.78 -3.29 -5.15
CA GLY A 105 6.18 -2.92 -5.40
C GLY A 105 6.97 -3.96 -6.18
N ALA A 106 8.18 -3.58 -6.59
CA ALA A 106 9.11 -4.44 -7.31
C ALA A 106 9.41 -5.73 -6.54
N GLY A 107 9.44 -6.86 -7.26
CA GLY A 107 9.78 -8.16 -6.68
C GLY A 107 8.81 -8.69 -5.61
N ALA A 108 7.66 -8.05 -5.40
CA ALA A 108 6.62 -8.61 -4.52
C ALA A 108 6.06 -9.90 -5.13
N ILE A 109 5.86 -10.91 -4.28
CA ILE A 109 5.32 -12.22 -4.68
C ILE A 109 3.98 -12.41 -3.99
N ILE A 110 2.91 -12.64 -4.76
CA ILE A 110 1.55 -12.83 -4.26
C ILE A 110 1.01 -14.13 -4.82
N ASN A 111 0.89 -15.13 -3.96
CA ASN A 111 0.51 -16.48 -4.33
C ASN A 111 -1.02 -16.67 -4.45
N SER A 112 -1.44 -17.90 -4.78
CA SER A 112 -2.81 -18.22 -5.17
C SER A 112 -3.86 -17.94 -4.07
N GLN A 113 -5.08 -17.55 -4.49
CA GLN A 113 -6.24 -17.32 -3.63
C GLN A 113 -6.07 -16.20 -2.59
N VAL A 114 -5.07 -15.33 -2.73
CA VAL A 114 -4.89 -14.15 -1.88
C VAL A 114 -5.95 -13.11 -2.21
N LYS A 115 -6.47 -12.45 -1.17
CA LYS A 115 -7.40 -11.32 -1.28
C LYS A 115 -6.81 -10.11 -0.60
N ILE A 116 -6.66 -9.02 -1.32
CA ILE A 116 -6.11 -7.76 -0.85
C ILE A 116 -7.19 -6.69 -0.93
N GLY A 117 -7.44 -6.02 0.16
CA GLY A 117 -8.37 -4.90 0.23
C GLY A 117 -7.89 -3.68 -0.54
N LYS A 118 -8.71 -2.63 -0.56
CA LYS A 118 -8.39 -1.37 -1.24
C LYS A 118 -7.38 -0.54 -0.45
N GLY A 119 -6.66 0.31 -1.18
CA GLY A 119 -5.72 1.27 -0.60
C GLY A 119 -4.55 0.62 0.13
N CYS A 120 -4.20 -0.62 -0.19
CA CYS A 120 -3.09 -1.33 0.43
C CYS A 120 -1.74 -0.94 -0.17
N VAL A 121 -0.69 -1.11 0.63
CA VAL A 121 0.70 -1.04 0.17
C VAL A 121 1.32 -2.42 0.34
N ILE A 122 1.58 -3.11 -0.78
CA ILE A 122 2.33 -4.35 -0.85
C ILE A 122 3.72 -3.97 -1.36
N ASN A 123 4.65 -3.80 -0.43
CA ASN A 123 5.90 -3.11 -0.71
C ASN A 123 6.96 -4.05 -1.32
N THR A 124 8.07 -3.46 -1.75
CA THR A 124 9.20 -4.11 -2.44
C THR A 124 9.61 -5.44 -1.79
N GLY A 125 9.66 -6.50 -2.60
CA GLY A 125 10.15 -7.81 -2.19
C GLY A 125 9.33 -8.51 -1.09
N SER A 126 8.13 -8.04 -0.75
CA SER A 126 7.27 -8.73 0.21
C SER A 126 6.72 -10.03 -0.38
N ILE A 127 6.51 -11.03 0.47
CA ILE A 127 6.01 -12.35 0.07
C ILE A 127 4.68 -12.61 0.78
N ILE A 128 3.65 -12.89 0.01
CA ILE A 128 2.30 -13.19 0.51
C ILE A 128 1.91 -14.56 -0.02
N GLU A 129 1.93 -15.55 0.87
CA GLU A 129 1.60 -16.92 0.55
C GLU A 129 0.10 -17.14 0.39
N HIS A 130 -0.25 -18.34 -0.10
CA HIS A 130 -1.60 -18.74 -0.51
C HIS A 130 -2.68 -18.46 0.55
N GLU A 131 -3.90 -18.15 0.11
CA GLU A 131 -5.11 -17.97 0.92
C GLU A 131 -5.04 -16.82 1.95
N CYS A 132 -4.03 -15.97 1.91
CA CYS A 132 -3.94 -14.80 2.78
C CYS A 132 -5.08 -13.80 2.49
N LYS A 133 -5.51 -13.09 3.54
CA LYS A 133 -6.49 -12.00 3.45
C LYS A 133 -5.92 -10.75 4.10
N ILE A 134 -5.84 -9.67 3.34
CA ILE A 134 -5.29 -8.39 3.78
C ILE A 134 -6.42 -7.36 3.76
N GLY A 135 -6.72 -6.80 4.91
CA GLY A 135 -7.76 -5.77 5.08
C GLY A 135 -7.38 -4.44 4.43
N ASP A 136 -8.38 -3.61 4.17
CA ASP A 136 -8.26 -2.30 3.54
C ASP A 136 -7.18 -1.44 4.23
N PHE A 137 -6.49 -0.63 3.44
CA PHE A 137 -5.50 0.35 3.92
C PHE A 137 -4.36 -0.23 4.77
N SER A 138 -4.09 -1.53 4.65
CA SER A 138 -2.94 -2.15 5.31
C SER A 138 -1.65 -1.92 4.55
N HIS A 139 -0.51 -2.06 5.22
CA HIS A 139 0.81 -1.90 4.64
C HIS A 139 1.68 -3.11 4.98
N ILE A 140 2.04 -3.89 3.99
CA ILE A 140 3.03 -4.97 4.07
C ILE A 140 4.36 -4.38 3.62
N ALA A 141 5.24 -4.10 4.57
CA ALA A 141 6.49 -3.36 4.35
C ALA A 141 7.54 -4.20 3.60
N PRO A 142 8.64 -3.58 3.13
CA PRO A 142 9.64 -4.28 2.32
C PRO A 142 10.13 -5.58 2.94
N GLY A 143 10.16 -6.65 2.14
CA GLY A 143 10.67 -7.95 2.54
C GLY A 143 9.86 -8.69 3.61
N ALA A 144 8.70 -8.19 4.03
CA ALA A 144 7.86 -8.90 5.00
C ALA A 144 7.26 -10.16 4.38
N VAL A 145 7.16 -11.24 5.17
CA VAL A 145 6.67 -12.55 4.75
C VAL A 145 5.41 -12.92 5.51
N LEU A 146 4.31 -13.09 4.78
CA LEU A 146 3.07 -13.69 5.28
C LEU A 146 3.00 -15.11 4.78
N THR A 147 3.11 -16.10 5.68
CA THR A 147 2.97 -17.51 5.28
C THR A 147 1.49 -17.88 5.06
N GLY A 148 1.20 -19.10 4.63
CA GLY A 148 -0.14 -19.47 4.16
C GLY A 148 -1.30 -19.16 5.11
N ASN A 149 -2.44 -18.73 4.56
CA ASN A 149 -3.70 -18.45 5.27
C ASN A 149 -3.59 -17.45 6.43
N VAL A 150 -2.68 -16.47 6.34
CA VAL A 150 -2.58 -15.35 7.29
C VAL A 150 -3.71 -14.35 7.04
N ARG A 151 -4.22 -13.75 8.10
CA ARG A 151 -5.25 -12.70 8.03
C ARG A 151 -4.71 -11.43 8.66
N ILE A 152 -4.75 -10.33 7.91
CA ILE A 152 -4.35 -9.00 8.38
C ILE A 152 -5.58 -8.11 8.40
N GLY A 153 -5.88 -7.53 9.56
CA GLY A 153 -6.98 -6.57 9.74
C GLY A 153 -6.69 -5.22 9.10
N GLU A 154 -7.76 -4.45 8.84
CA GLU A 154 -7.73 -3.13 8.24
C GLU A 154 -6.73 -2.19 8.94
N GLY A 155 -6.00 -1.40 8.16
CA GLY A 155 -5.11 -0.36 8.66
C GLY A 155 -3.85 -0.87 9.36
N SER A 156 -3.59 -2.17 9.36
CA SER A 156 -2.42 -2.73 10.05
C SER A 156 -1.14 -2.54 9.24
N PHE A 157 -0.03 -2.35 9.95
CA PHE A 157 1.31 -2.19 9.41
C PHE A 157 2.18 -3.39 9.78
N ILE A 158 2.66 -4.11 8.79
CA ILE A 158 3.55 -5.26 8.95
C ILE A 158 4.96 -4.82 8.58
N GLY A 159 5.81 -4.63 9.57
CA GLY A 159 7.13 -4.03 9.45
C GLY A 159 8.08 -4.80 8.54
N ALA A 160 9.09 -4.10 8.02
CA ALA A 160 10.06 -4.67 7.09
C ALA A 160 10.74 -5.93 7.63
N ASN A 161 10.90 -6.94 6.75
CA ASN A 161 11.53 -8.23 7.08
C ASN A 161 10.88 -8.98 8.27
N SER A 162 9.63 -8.66 8.63
CA SER A 162 8.90 -9.45 9.62
C SER A 162 8.35 -10.74 9.01
N VAL A 163 8.13 -11.74 9.83
CA VAL A 163 7.57 -13.04 9.42
C VAL A 163 6.33 -13.35 10.23
N ILE A 164 5.22 -13.65 9.55
CA ILE A 164 3.97 -14.04 10.20
C ILE A 164 3.72 -15.52 9.93
N LYS A 165 3.63 -16.30 11.00
CA LYS A 165 3.41 -17.75 10.96
C LYS A 165 2.06 -18.08 10.31
N GLN A 166 2.00 -19.21 9.60
CA GLN A 166 0.83 -19.74 8.93
C GLN A 166 -0.42 -19.76 9.83
N GLY A 167 -1.54 -19.32 9.28
CA GLY A 167 -2.85 -19.31 9.93
C GLY A 167 -3.06 -18.24 10.98
N VAL A 168 -2.04 -17.45 11.31
CA VAL A 168 -2.13 -16.36 12.31
C VAL A 168 -3.06 -15.25 11.83
N LYS A 169 -3.80 -14.69 12.78
CA LYS A 169 -4.68 -13.54 12.59
C LYS A 169 -4.09 -12.31 13.29
N ILE A 170 -3.87 -11.27 12.53
CA ILE A 170 -3.49 -9.95 13.02
C ILE A 170 -4.73 -9.06 12.96
N GLY A 171 -5.11 -8.44 14.07
CA GLY A 171 -6.26 -7.55 14.18
C GLY A 171 -6.13 -6.26 13.36
N CYS A 172 -7.10 -5.36 13.50
CA CYS A 172 -7.10 -4.05 12.86
C CYS A 172 -6.16 -3.07 13.59
N ASN A 173 -5.56 -2.14 12.83
CA ASN A 173 -4.69 -1.09 13.35
C ASN A 173 -3.53 -1.62 14.20
N VAL A 174 -3.04 -2.81 13.91
CA VAL A 174 -1.87 -3.40 14.57
C VAL A 174 -0.59 -2.88 13.90
N THR A 175 0.42 -2.62 14.72
CA THR A 175 1.77 -2.32 14.23
C THR A 175 2.71 -3.46 14.60
N VAL A 176 3.21 -4.18 13.61
CA VAL A 176 4.30 -5.14 13.77
C VAL A 176 5.61 -4.45 13.42
N GLY A 177 6.57 -4.43 14.34
CA GLY A 177 7.88 -3.83 14.13
C GLY A 177 8.72 -4.59 13.11
N ALA A 178 9.72 -3.93 12.53
CA ALA A 178 10.64 -4.56 11.58
C ALA A 178 11.36 -5.77 12.21
N GLY A 179 11.58 -6.83 11.40
CA GLY A 179 12.27 -8.04 11.83
C GLY A 179 11.53 -8.89 12.88
N THR A 180 10.28 -8.58 13.16
CA THR A 180 9.48 -9.30 14.17
C THR A 180 8.98 -10.64 13.63
N VAL A 181 9.01 -11.68 14.46
CA VAL A 181 8.45 -13.00 14.15
C VAL A 181 7.17 -13.23 14.96
N ILE A 182 6.03 -13.23 14.29
CA ILE A 182 4.72 -13.44 14.91
C ILE A 182 4.30 -14.89 14.80
N ILE A 183 4.06 -15.52 15.95
CA ILE A 183 3.71 -16.95 16.05
C ILE A 183 2.31 -17.19 16.63
N ASN A 184 1.65 -16.16 17.15
CA ASN A 184 0.30 -16.21 17.73
C ASN A 184 -0.55 -15.06 17.20
N ASP A 185 -1.87 -15.20 17.33
CA ASP A 185 -2.84 -14.14 16.98
C ASP A 185 -2.59 -12.87 17.78
N ILE A 186 -2.79 -11.73 17.14
CA ILE A 186 -2.65 -10.40 17.74
C ILE A 186 -3.99 -9.67 17.66
N LEU A 187 -4.46 -9.17 18.80
CA LEU A 187 -5.70 -8.40 18.90
C LEU A 187 -5.53 -7.00 18.30
N ASP A 188 -6.65 -6.34 18.02
CA ASP A 188 -6.71 -4.98 17.46
C ASP A 188 -5.89 -3.96 18.27
N ASN A 189 -5.38 -2.95 17.58
CA ASN A 189 -4.72 -1.76 18.16
C ASN A 189 -3.46 -2.09 19.00
N LYS A 190 -2.78 -3.19 18.73
CA LYS A 190 -1.56 -3.59 19.43
C LYS A 190 -0.31 -3.17 18.65
N LYS A 191 0.77 -2.94 19.41
CA LYS A 191 2.13 -2.82 18.86
C LYS A 191 2.95 -4.02 19.33
N VAL A 192 3.63 -4.70 18.40
CA VAL A 192 4.35 -5.94 18.67
C VAL A 192 5.73 -5.87 18.06
N VAL A 193 6.76 -6.27 18.82
CA VAL A 193 8.16 -6.28 18.37
C VAL A 193 8.89 -7.52 18.88
N GLY A 194 9.95 -7.91 18.19
CA GLY A 194 10.89 -8.93 18.63
C GLY A 194 10.70 -10.32 18.02
N ASN A 195 11.55 -11.26 18.38
CA ASN A 195 11.53 -12.66 17.99
C ASN A 195 11.66 -13.57 19.23
N PRO A 196 10.58 -14.25 19.69
CA PRO A 196 9.21 -14.11 19.19
C PRO A 196 8.60 -12.74 19.55
N GLY A 197 7.61 -12.30 18.75
CA GLY A 197 6.95 -11.01 18.91
C GLY A 197 6.23 -10.88 20.26
N LYS A 198 6.45 -9.75 20.94
CA LYS A 198 5.80 -9.39 22.21
C LYS A 198 5.12 -8.03 22.07
N THR A 199 3.92 -7.92 22.65
CA THR A 199 3.21 -6.63 22.76
C THR A 199 3.96 -5.66 23.67
N ILE A 200 4.04 -4.39 23.22
CA ILE A 200 4.64 -3.27 23.94
C ILE A 200 3.62 -2.16 24.20
#